data_9b8d6df312135e7f95a0106f85d99f37
#
_entry.id   9b8d6df312135e7f95a0106f85d99f37
#
_cell.length_a   1.000
_cell.length_b   1.000
_cell.length_c   1.000
_cell.angle_alpha   90.00
_cell.angle_beta   90.00
_cell.angle_gamma   90.00
#
_symmetry.space_group_name_H-M   'P 1'
#
loop_
_entity.id
_entity.type
_entity.pdbx_description
1 polymer ?
#
loop_
_entity_poly.entity_id
_entity_poly.type
_entity_poly.pdbx_seq_one_letter_code
_entity_poly.pdbx_strand_id
1 'polypeptide(L)'
;PRVLGIGKTQSDRFGGIARLYGEAGLRALGQAHVCVVGVGGVGSWTIEALARSGVGGVTLVDLDEVCVTNVNRQLPALDGGFGKFKVDELAKRVAAINPDCRVRARAEFFNDKTSGAILADGFDYVVDAIDNVSNKAQLIADCRERGIPVITSGAAGGRRDGTRAMVADLSKSTNDPLLSKVRVQLRRDHGFPREGKRMGVPCVFSPEPPVYPKTDGTVCASRREAGESSSSLKLNCERGFGATTFVTGAFGFAAAGEVVRRLAGECSA
;
A
#
# COMPACT_ATOMS: atom_id res chain seq x y z
N PRO A 1 -10.04 36.06 19.58
CA PRO A 1 -11.11 35.95 18.61
C PRO A 1 -11.08 34.54 18.02
N ARG A 2 -12.05 33.70 18.40
CA ARG A 2 -12.25 32.41 17.75
C ARG A 2 -12.69 32.69 16.31
N VAL A 3 -11.85 32.45 15.35
CA VAL A 3 -12.29 32.27 13.98
C VAL A 3 -13.15 31.01 14.00
N LEU A 4 -14.45 31.16 14.05
CA LEU A 4 -15.40 30.09 13.79
C LEU A 4 -15.09 29.57 12.37
N GLY A 5 -14.46 28.42 12.28
CA GLY A 5 -14.22 27.76 11.02
C GLY A 5 -15.58 27.47 10.38
N ILE A 6 -15.92 28.22 9.37
CA ILE A 6 -16.95 27.85 8.39
C ILE A 6 -16.52 26.46 7.92
N GLY A 7 -17.34 25.44 8.16
CA GLY A 7 -17.07 24.10 7.68
C GLY A 7 -16.80 24.14 6.19
N LYS A 8 -15.53 24.01 5.81
CA LYS A 8 -15.15 23.99 4.40
C LYS A 8 -15.78 22.75 3.80
N THR A 9 -16.58 22.94 2.78
CA THR A 9 -17.23 21.85 2.05
C THR A 9 -16.17 20.92 1.42
N GLN A 10 -16.53 19.72 1.06
CA GLN A 10 -15.64 18.80 0.36
C GLN A 10 -15.04 19.44 -0.90
N SER A 11 -15.80 20.27 -1.62
CA SER A 11 -15.32 21.01 -2.78
C SER A 11 -14.24 22.05 -2.45
N ASP A 12 -14.30 22.70 -1.27
CA ASP A 12 -13.26 23.65 -0.86
C ASP A 12 -11.93 22.94 -0.57
N ARG A 13 -11.98 21.77 0.08
CA ARG A 13 -10.79 20.98 0.40
C ARG A 13 -10.19 20.31 -0.82
N PHE A 14 -11.03 19.75 -1.69
CA PHE A 14 -10.63 18.86 -2.77
C PHE A 14 -10.95 19.41 -4.17
N GLY A 15 -11.18 20.70 -4.32
CA GLY A 15 -11.45 21.36 -5.62
C GLY A 15 -10.32 21.16 -6.63
N GLY A 16 -9.08 20.92 -6.18
CA GLY A 16 -7.98 20.50 -7.06
C GLY A 16 -8.23 19.14 -7.71
N ILE A 17 -8.83 18.21 -6.99
CA ILE A 17 -9.22 16.90 -7.51
C ILE A 17 -10.37 17.04 -8.51
N ALA A 18 -11.37 17.89 -8.22
CA ALA A 18 -12.46 18.16 -9.15
C ALA A 18 -11.96 18.76 -10.49
N ARG A 19 -10.92 19.59 -10.47
CA ARG A 19 -10.31 20.14 -11.70
C ARG A 19 -9.56 19.09 -12.54
N LEU A 20 -9.14 17.97 -11.94
CA LEU A 20 -8.46 16.87 -12.65
C LEU A 20 -9.43 15.78 -13.11
N TYR A 21 -10.42 15.43 -12.26
CA TYR A 21 -11.30 14.28 -12.47
C TYR A 21 -12.77 14.67 -12.68
N GLY A 22 -13.08 15.97 -12.73
CA GLY A 22 -14.43 16.50 -12.79
C GLY A 22 -15.18 16.39 -11.45
N GLU A 23 -16.30 17.12 -11.34
CA GLU A 23 -17.17 17.07 -10.16
C GLU A 23 -17.76 15.65 -9.94
N ALA A 24 -18.03 14.92 -11.02
CA ALA A 24 -18.52 13.56 -10.94
C ALA A 24 -17.47 12.63 -10.33
N GLY A 25 -16.20 12.75 -10.72
CA GLY A 25 -15.08 12.00 -10.16
C GLY A 25 -14.87 12.31 -8.68
N LEU A 26 -14.92 13.59 -8.28
CA LEU A 26 -14.83 13.96 -6.86
C LEU A 26 -15.98 13.37 -6.05
N ARG A 27 -17.21 13.40 -6.56
CA ARG A 27 -18.37 12.77 -5.89
C ARG A 27 -18.18 11.25 -5.76
N ALA A 28 -17.70 10.58 -6.82
CA ALA A 28 -17.44 9.15 -6.78
C ALA A 28 -16.39 8.79 -5.71
N LEU A 29 -15.31 9.54 -5.63
CA LEU A 29 -14.28 9.39 -4.57
C LEU A 29 -14.87 9.61 -3.18
N GLY A 30 -15.73 10.63 -2.99
CA GLY A 30 -16.38 10.91 -1.72
C GLY A 30 -17.37 9.84 -1.26
N GLN A 31 -17.85 8.99 -2.15
CA GLN A 31 -18.72 7.86 -1.85
C GLN A 31 -17.93 6.56 -1.63
N ALA A 32 -16.75 6.48 -2.21
CA ALA A 32 -15.94 5.25 -2.22
C ALA A 32 -15.41 4.86 -0.85
N HIS A 33 -15.27 3.55 -0.65
CA HIS A 33 -14.66 2.94 0.53
C HIS A 33 -13.47 2.05 0.11
N VAL A 34 -12.28 2.43 0.54
CA VAL A 34 -11.02 1.73 0.21
C VAL A 34 -10.48 1.01 1.43
N CYS A 35 -10.07 -0.25 1.27
CA CYS A 35 -9.35 -0.98 2.31
C CYS A 35 -7.85 -0.98 1.99
N VAL A 36 -7.02 -0.65 2.98
CA VAL A 36 -5.55 -0.76 2.88
C VAL A 36 -5.07 -1.79 3.88
N VAL A 37 -4.53 -2.90 3.37
CA VAL A 37 -4.00 -4.00 4.18
C VAL A 37 -2.48 -3.94 4.20
N GLY A 38 -1.91 -3.78 5.40
CA GLY A 38 -0.52 -3.41 5.62
C GLY A 38 -0.33 -1.89 5.57
N VAL A 39 -0.20 -1.25 6.73
CA VAL A 39 -0.08 0.22 6.82
C VAL A 39 1.34 0.67 7.18
N GLY A 40 2.32 -0.11 6.73
CA GLY A 40 3.75 0.16 6.88
C GLY A 40 4.29 1.22 5.91
N GLY A 41 5.48 0.97 5.34
CA GLY A 41 6.18 1.93 4.48
C GLY A 41 5.41 2.37 3.24
N VAL A 42 4.76 1.44 2.53
CA VAL A 42 3.97 1.77 1.32
C VAL A 42 2.55 2.17 1.70
N GLY A 43 1.87 1.35 2.54
CA GLY A 43 0.47 1.57 2.87
C GLY A 43 0.21 2.90 3.58
N SER A 44 1.11 3.38 4.46
CA SER A 44 0.92 4.66 5.15
C SER A 44 0.90 5.85 4.17
N TRP A 45 1.76 5.87 3.16
CA TRP A 45 1.75 6.90 2.11
C TRP A 45 0.58 6.76 1.15
N THR A 46 0.12 5.54 0.89
CA THR A 46 -1.13 5.31 0.14
C THR A 46 -2.32 5.93 0.87
N ILE A 47 -2.45 5.70 2.18
CA ILE A 47 -3.52 6.24 3.02
C ILE A 47 -3.49 7.78 3.01
N GLU A 48 -2.32 8.38 3.17
CA GLU A 48 -2.14 9.84 3.09
C GLU A 48 -2.67 10.41 1.77
N ALA A 49 -2.30 9.77 0.66
CA ALA A 49 -2.71 10.21 -0.67
C ALA A 49 -4.22 10.04 -0.90
N LEU A 50 -4.81 8.91 -0.46
CA LEU A 50 -6.26 8.68 -0.54
C LEU A 50 -7.05 9.71 0.26
N ALA A 51 -6.63 9.99 1.50
CA ALA A 51 -7.26 11.00 2.34
C ALA A 51 -7.22 12.40 1.70
N ARG A 52 -6.07 12.77 1.11
CA ARG A 52 -5.88 14.05 0.39
C ARG A 52 -6.57 14.12 -0.97
N SER A 53 -7.02 12.99 -1.48
CA SER A 53 -7.81 12.90 -2.72
C SER A 53 -9.31 12.93 -2.48
N GLY A 54 -9.76 13.05 -1.22
CA GLY A 54 -11.18 13.18 -0.89
C GLY A 54 -11.94 11.84 -0.86
N VAL A 55 -11.24 10.71 -0.68
CA VAL A 55 -11.89 9.39 -0.51
C VAL A 55 -12.76 9.40 0.75
N GLY A 56 -14.03 8.97 0.62
CA GLY A 56 -15.03 9.10 1.67
C GLY A 56 -15.00 8.03 2.75
N GLY A 57 -14.31 6.91 2.53
CA GLY A 57 -14.15 5.86 3.52
C GLY A 57 -12.82 5.12 3.38
N VAL A 58 -12.12 4.87 4.49
CA VAL A 58 -10.88 4.10 4.50
C VAL A 58 -10.89 3.12 5.67
N THR A 59 -10.67 1.84 5.38
CA THR A 59 -10.40 0.81 6.40
C THR A 59 -8.90 0.50 6.40
N LEU A 60 -8.28 0.57 7.57
CA LEU A 60 -6.85 0.34 7.81
C LEU A 60 -6.68 -0.99 8.54
N VAL A 61 -5.90 -1.91 7.98
CA VAL A 61 -5.69 -3.25 8.57
C VAL A 61 -4.20 -3.49 8.79
N ASP A 62 -3.78 -3.57 10.05
CA ASP A 62 -2.42 -3.88 10.48
C ASP A 62 -2.42 -4.12 11.99
N LEU A 63 -1.67 -5.09 12.50
CA LEU A 63 -1.56 -5.34 13.94
C LEU A 63 -0.34 -4.68 14.57
N ASP A 64 0.59 -4.19 13.77
CA ASP A 64 1.87 -3.68 14.28
C ASP A 64 1.72 -2.36 15.02
N GLU A 65 2.60 -2.18 16.01
CA GLU A 65 2.85 -0.91 16.65
C GLU A 65 3.90 -0.08 15.88
N VAL A 66 3.88 1.22 16.13
CA VAL A 66 4.89 2.15 15.63
C VAL A 66 6.21 1.91 16.35
N CYS A 67 7.27 1.66 15.60
CA CYS A 67 8.62 1.44 16.13
C CYS A 67 9.57 2.56 15.67
N VAL A 68 10.57 2.90 16.50
CA VAL A 68 11.61 3.89 16.17
C VAL A 68 12.34 3.56 14.87
N THR A 69 12.53 2.28 14.55
CA THR A 69 13.15 1.81 13.30
C THR A 69 12.30 2.07 12.06
N ASN A 70 11.07 2.52 12.21
CA ASN A 70 10.16 2.86 11.12
C ASN A 70 10.32 4.32 10.63
N VAL A 71 11.02 5.18 11.37
CA VAL A 71 11.14 6.64 11.12
C VAL A 71 11.61 6.96 9.70
N ASN A 72 12.51 6.15 9.15
CA ASN A 72 13.09 6.40 7.83
C ASN A 72 12.15 6.13 6.65
N ARG A 73 10.92 5.56 6.90
CA ARG A 73 10.04 5.15 5.79
C ARG A 73 8.54 5.11 6.08
N GLN A 74 8.10 5.13 7.33
CA GLN A 74 6.68 5.03 7.70
C GLN A 74 6.15 6.35 8.24
N LEU A 75 5.05 6.81 7.68
CA LEU A 75 4.44 8.10 7.99
C LEU A 75 4.06 8.28 9.48
N PRO A 76 3.51 7.27 10.21
CA PRO A 76 3.11 7.43 11.60
C PRO A 76 4.28 7.41 12.59
N ALA A 77 5.51 7.11 12.13
CA ALA A 77 6.67 6.99 13.01
C ALA A 77 7.23 8.37 13.38
N LEU A 78 6.62 8.97 14.39
CA LEU A 78 6.96 10.28 14.96
C LEU A 78 7.19 10.14 16.48
N ASP A 79 7.95 11.06 17.06
CA ASP A 79 8.12 11.15 18.50
C ASP A 79 6.76 11.27 19.20
N GLY A 80 6.58 10.54 20.30
CA GLY A 80 5.32 10.42 21.03
C GLY A 80 4.31 9.43 20.42
N GLY A 81 4.63 8.81 19.26
CA GLY A 81 3.82 7.79 18.61
C GLY A 81 4.30 6.35 18.83
N PHE A 82 5.54 6.15 19.30
CA PHE A 82 6.11 4.81 19.46
C PHE A 82 5.33 3.97 20.47
N GLY A 83 5.13 2.68 20.16
CA GLY A 83 4.34 1.74 20.95
C GLY A 83 2.82 1.85 20.77
N LYS A 84 2.32 2.76 19.93
CA LYS A 84 0.89 2.84 19.58
C LYS A 84 0.63 2.06 18.30
N PHE A 85 -0.58 1.52 18.13
CA PHE A 85 -0.93 0.84 16.88
C PHE A 85 -0.84 1.80 15.70
N LYS A 86 -0.20 1.33 14.61
CA LYS A 86 -0.04 2.11 13.38
C LYS A 86 -1.38 2.57 12.81
N VAL A 87 -2.39 1.70 12.86
CA VAL A 87 -3.74 2.00 12.35
C VAL A 87 -4.39 3.15 13.10
N ASP A 88 -4.17 3.26 14.42
CA ASP A 88 -4.76 4.34 15.23
C ASP A 88 -4.10 5.69 14.96
N GLU A 89 -2.77 5.72 14.84
CA GLU A 89 -2.05 6.96 14.52
C GLU A 89 -2.40 7.46 13.10
N LEU A 90 -2.56 6.55 12.15
CA LEU A 90 -2.99 6.90 10.79
C LEU A 90 -4.46 7.31 10.73
N ALA A 91 -5.35 6.70 11.53
CA ALA A 91 -6.75 7.11 11.61
C ALA A 91 -6.89 8.56 12.09
N LYS A 92 -6.14 8.95 13.13
CA LYS A 92 -6.08 10.36 13.61
C LYS A 92 -5.62 11.30 12.50
N ARG A 93 -4.62 10.87 11.74
CA ARG A 93 -4.08 11.67 10.63
C ARG A 93 -5.08 11.84 9.50
N VAL A 94 -5.77 10.77 9.08
CA VAL A 94 -6.83 10.85 8.08
C VAL A 94 -7.94 11.80 8.52
N ALA A 95 -8.40 11.70 9.78
CA ALA A 95 -9.42 12.59 10.33
C ALA A 95 -8.99 14.07 10.34
N ALA A 96 -7.70 14.35 10.55
CA ALA A 96 -7.15 15.70 10.49
C ALA A 96 -7.09 16.27 9.05
N ILE A 97 -6.90 15.41 8.03
CA ILE A 97 -6.85 15.77 6.61
C ILE A 97 -8.27 15.90 6.03
N ASN A 98 -9.09 14.87 6.24
CA ASN A 98 -10.44 14.74 5.71
C ASN A 98 -11.39 14.35 6.85
N PRO A 99 -11.94 15.33 7.61
CA PRO A 99 -12.81 15.07 8.75
C PRO A 99 -14.11 14.31 8.39
N ASP A 100 -14.55 14.39 7.13
CA ASP A 100 -15.75 13.71 6.65
C ASP A 100 -15.48 12.26 6.22
N CYS A 101 -14.21 11.83 6.19
CA CYS A 101 -13.83 10.47 5.86
C CYS A 101 -14.21 9.50 6.99
N ARG A 102 -14.92 8.43 6.64
CA ARG A 102 -15.23 7.34 7.57
C ARG A 102 -14.00 6.44 7.71
N VAL A 103 -13.29 6.56 8.82
CA VAL A 103 -12.09 5.75 9.07
C VAL A 103 -12.42 4.59 9.99
N ARG A 104 -12.01 3.38 9.61
CA ARG A 104 -12.05 2.18 10.45
C ARG A 104 -10.65 1.67 10.65
N ALA A 105 -10.15 1.72 11.89
CA ALA A 105 -8.88 1.12 12.30
C ALA A 105 -9.14 -0.31 12.79
N ARG A 106 -8.46 -1.28 12.18
CA ARG A 106 -8.51 -2.70 12.55
C ARG A 106 -7.11 -3.16 12.93
N ALA A 107 -6.84 -3.22 14.24
CA ALA A 107 -5.57 -3.71 14.79
C ALA A 107 -5.55 -5.25 14.75
N GLU A 108 -5.45 -5.82 13.55
CA GLU A 108 -5.44 -7.26 13.32
C GLU A 108 -4.63 -7.63 12.07
N PHE A 109 -4.11 -8.86 12.03
CA PHE A 109 -3.45 -9.37 10.82
C PHE A 109 -4.48 -9.85 9.80
N PHE A 110 -4.18 -9.62 8.52
CA PHE A 110 -4.87 -10.31 7.42
C PHE A 110 -4.26 -11.72 7.25
N ASN A 111 -5.09 -12.74 7.39
CA ASN A 111 -4.75 -14.15 7.18
C ASN A 111 -6.02 -14.95 6.84
N ASP A 112 -5.91 -16.27 6.69
CA ASP A 112 -7.00 -17.19 6.37
C ASP A 112 -8.20 -17.12 7.35
N LYS A 113 -7.94 -16.83 8.64
CA LYS A 113 -8.98 -16.76 9.68
C LYS A 113 -9.71 -15.41 9.70
N THR A 114 -9.03 -14.33 9.34
CA THR A 114 -9.55 -12.95 9.43
C THR A 114 -10.04 -12.42 8.10
N SER A 115 -9.59 -12.98 6.97
CA SER A 115 -9.90 -12.49 5.62
C SER A 115 -11.39 -12.35 5.36
N GLY A 116 -12.18 -13.37 5.75
CA GLY A 116 -13.63 -13.36 5.59
C GLY A 116 -14.31 -12.18 6.27
N ALA A 117 -13.95 -11.91 7.53
CA ALA A 117 -14.52 -10.82 8.33
C ALA A 117 -14.02 -9.44 7.86
N ILE A 118 -12.76 -9.34 7.41
CA ILE A 118 -12.21 -8.08 6.89
C ILE A 118 -12.89 -7.72 5.57
N LEU A 119 -13.01 -8.66 4.64
CA LEU A 119 -13.56 -8.39 3.30
C LEU A 119 -15.10 -8.37 3.24
N ALA A 120 -15.79 -8.70 4.34
CA ALA A 120 -17.24 -8.63 4.41
C ALA A 120 -17.82 -7.20 4.43
N ASP A 121 -17.00 -6.20 4.76
CA ASP A 121 -17.42 -4.80 4.86
C ASP A 121 -17.81 -4.18 3.50
N GLY A 122 -17.50 -4.85 2.38
CA GLY A 122 -17.78 -4.36 1.02
C GLY A 122 -16.91 -3.15 0.68
N PHE A 123 -15.88 -3.36 -0.12
CA PHE A 123 -14.95 -2.31 -0.53
C PHE A 123 -15.04 -2.05 -2.04
N ASP A 124 -14.99 -0.79 -2.44
CA ASP A 124 -14.88 -0.42 -3.84
C ASP A 124 -13.48 -0.69 -4.40
N TYR A 125 -12.47 -0.74 -3.52
CA TYR A 125 -11.10 -1.08 -3.89
C TYR A 125 -10.30 -1.58 -2.67
N VAL A 126 -9.36 -2.50 -2.91
CA VAL A 126 -8.40 -2.98 -1.90
C VAL A 126 -6.98 -2.65 -2.34
N VAL A 127 -6.17 -2.13 -1.42
CA VAL A 127 -4.72 -1.94 -1.60
C VAL A 127 -4.00 -2.96 -0.72
N ASP A 128 -3.22 -3.82 -1.36
CA ASP A 128 -2.39 -4.81 -0.72
C ASP A 128 -0.94 -4.30 -0.60
N ALA A 129 -0.56 -3.93 0.61
CA ALA A 129 0.80 -3.53 0.98
C ALA A 129 1.46 -4.50 1.99
N ILE A 130 0.98 -5.76 2.02
CA ILE A 130 1.52 -6.83 2.86
C ILE A 130 2.91 -7.25 2.32
N ASP A 131 3.83 -7.61 3.21
CA ASP A 131 5.17 -8.12 2.86
C ASP A 131 5.29 -9.65 2.94
N ASN A 132 4.27 -10.34 3.46
CA ASN A 132 4.21 -11.80 3.54
C ASN A 132 3.61 -12.39 2.27
N VAL A 133 4.33 -13.32 1.62
CA VAL A 133 3.93 -13.94 0.34
C VAL A 133 2.59 -14.64 0.43
N SER A 134 2.36 -15.46 1.47
CA SER A 134 1.14 -16.25 1.59
C SER A 134 -0.09 -15.39 1.82
N ASN A 135 -0.01 -14.45 2.76
CA ASN A 135 -1.12 -13.55 3.07
C ASN A 135 -1.44 -12.61 1.88
N LYS A 136 -0.39 -12.16 1.17
CA LYS A 136 -0.54 -11.37 -0.06
C LYS A 136 -1.24 -12.17 -1.17
N ALA A 137 -0.83 -13.40 -1.41
CA ALA A 137 -1.47 -14.27 -2.40
C ALA A 137 -2.93 -14.57 -2.02
N GLN A 138 -3.19 -14.83 -0.73
CA GLN A 138 -4.54 -15.04 -0.21
C GLN A 138 -5.42 -13.81 -0.43
N LEU A 139 -4.95 -12.60 -0.06
CA LEU A 139 -5.72 -11.36 -0.24
C LEU A 139 -6.09 -11.12 -1.70
N ILE A 140 -5.14 -11.31 -2.62
CA ILE A 140 -5.38 -11.16 -4.06
C ILE A 140 -6.42 -12.17 -4.56
N ALA A 141 -6.33 -13.43 -4.11
CA ALA A 141 -7.26 -14.48 -4.48
C ALA A 141 -8.67 -14.21 -3.94
N ASP A 142 -8.80 -13.87 -2.65
CA ASP A 142 -10.07 -13.55 -2.00
C ASP A 142 -10.76 -12.35 -2.65
N CYS A 143 -10.00 -11.30 -2.99
CA CYS A 143 -10.52 -10.15 -3.73
C CYS A 143 -11.07 -10.57 -5.10
N ARG A 144 -10.33 -11.42 -5.86
CA ARG A 144 -10.78 -11.90 -7.15
C ARG A 144 -12.08 -12.71 -7.03
N GLU A 145 -12.16 -13.63 -6.07
CA GLU A 145 -13.35 -14.45 -5.83
C GLU A 145 -14.59 -13.62 -5.49
N ARG A 146 -14.40 -12.53 -4.77
CA ARG A 146 -15.46 -11.59 -4.37
C ARG A 146 -15.75 -10.51 -5.42
N GLY A 147 -14.98 -10.45 -6.51
CA GLY A 147 -15.10 -9.40 -7.52
C GLY A 147 -14.67 -8.01 -7.02
N ILE A 148 -13.86 -7.93 -5.97
CA ILE A 148 -13.35 -6.69 -5.42
C ILE A 148 -12.08 -6.29 -6.17
N PRO A 149 -12.00 -5.09 -6.76
CA PRO A 149 -10.77 -4.60 -7.38
C PRO A 149 -9.62 -4.52 -6.38
N VAL A 150 -8.43 -4.97 -6.76
CA VAL A 150 -7.24 -4.94 -5.90
C VAL A 150 -6.02 -4.47 -6.66
N ILE A 151 -5.17 -3.67 -6.01
CA ILE A 151 -3.80 -3.39 -6.44
C ILE A 151 -2.83 -3.92 -5.39
N THR A 152 -1.77 -4.57 -5.83
CA THR A 152 -0.73 -5.09 -4.93
C THR A 152 0.56 -4.30 -5.06
N SER A 153 1.29 -4.16 -3.96
CA SER A 153 2.63 -3.56 -3.95
C SER A 153 3.70 -4.62 -3.90
N GLY A 154 4.73 -4.45 -4.72
CA GLY A 154 5.98 -5.17 -4.59
C GLY A 154 6.83 -4.70 -3.41
N ALA A 155 8.03 -5.26 -3.33
CA ALA A 155 9.01 -4.90 -2.30
C ALA A 155 9.67 -3.54 -2.62
N ALA A 156 9.45 -2.54 -1.77
CA ALA A 156 10.12 -1.24 -1.87
C ALA A 156 11.53 -1.26 -1.26
N GLY A 157 11.84 -2.25 -0.42
CA GLY A 157 13.17 -2.40 0.19
C GLY A 157 14.28 -2.76 -0.80
N GLY A 158 15.50 -2.33 -0.50
CA GLY A 158 16.68 -2.53 -1.33
C GLY A 158 16.77 -1.60 -2.54
N ARG A 159 15.88 -0.62 -2.69
CA ARG A 159 15.82 0.30 -3.83
C ARG A 159 16.23 1.71 -3.40
N ARG A 160 16.77 2.49 -4.35
CA ARG A 160 17.29 3.83 -4.12
C ARG A 160 16.65 4.89 -5.00
N ASP A 161 15.99 4.49 -6.08
CA ASP A 161 15.38 5.39 -7.06
C ASP A 161 13.87 5.30 -7.05
N GLY A 162 13.19 6.25 -6.37
CA GLY A 162 11.74 6.35 -6.32
C GLY A 162 11.10 6.67 -7.67
N THR A 163 11.84 7.29 -8.60
CA THR A 163 11.32 7.66 -9.93
C THR A 163 11.10 6.45 -10.84
N ARG A 164 11.63 5.29 -10.47
CA ARG A 164 11.45 4.03 -11.19
C ARG A 164 10.24 3.22 -10.70
N ALA A 165 9.48 3.73 -9.74
CA ALA A 165 8.20 3.11 -9.35
C ALA A 165 7.20 3.19 -10.52
N MET A 166 6.59 2.07 -10.85
CA MET A 166 5.64 1.98 -11.96
C MET A 166 4.48 1.04 -11.64
N VAL A 167 3.35 1.26 -12.31
CA VAL A 167 2.16 0.39 -12.24
C VAL A 167 2.07 -0.44 -13.52
N ALA A 168 1.95 -1.75 -13.37
CA ALA A 168 1.69 -2.67 -14.49
C ALA A 168 0.90 -3.90 -14.00
N ASP A 169 0.50 -4.78 -14.95
CA ASP A 169 -0.05 -6.09 -14.58
C ASP A 169 1.00 -6.92 -13.84
N LEU A 170 0.59 -7.64 -12.79
CA LEU A 170 1.47 -8.47 -11.95
C LEU A 170 2.34 -9.44 -12.77
N SER A 171 1.85 -9.91 -13.92
CA SER A 171 2.62 -10.76 -14.83
C SER A 171 3.85 -10.06 -15.44
N LYS A 172 3.88 -8.73 -15.44
CA LYS A 172 4.94 -7.89 -16.03
C LYS A 172 6.00 -7.43 -15.03
N SER A 173 5.79 -7.69 -13.72
CA SER A 173 6.75 -7.25 -12.70
C SER A 173 8.09 -7.97 -12.84
N THR A 174 9.18 -7.21 -12.77
CA THR A 174 10.57 -7.68 -12.88
C THR A 174 11.40 -7.24 -11.68
N ASN A 175 12.51 -7.92 -11.43
CA ASN A 175 13.46 -7.61 -10.35
C ASN A 175 12.82 -7.50 -8.95
N ASP A 176 11.68 -8.17 -8.74
CA ASP A 176 10.96 -8.18 -7.49
C ASP A 176 10.80 -9.62 -6.96
N PRO A 177 11.63 -10.03 -5.99
CA PRO A 177 11.57 -11.37 -5.42
C PRO A 177 10.26 -11.69 -4.68
N LEU A 178 9.60 -10.66 -4.08
CA LEU A 178 8.32 -10.83 -3.40
C LEU A 178 7.22 -11.16 -4.42
N LEU A 179 7.04 -10.31 -5.42
CA LEU A 179 6.03 -10.52 -6.47
C LEU A 179 6.30 -11.77 -7.30
N SER A 180 7.56 -12.15 -7.51
CA SER A 180 7.91 -13.41 -8.17
C SER A 180 7.34 -14.61 -7.44
N LYS A 181 7.52 -14.68 -6.11
CA LYS A 181 6.97 -15.76 -5.26
C LYS A 181 5.44 -15.71 -5.23
N VAL A 182 4.85 -14.52 -5.14
CA VAL A 182 3.39 -14.33 -5.17
C VAL A 182 2.80 -14.86 -6.48
N ARG A 183 3.41 -14.55 -7.65
CA ARG A 183 2.96 -15.10 -8.93
C ARG A 183 2.98 -16.64 -8.97
N VAL A 184 4.05 -17.24 -8.45
CA VAL A 184 4.16 -18.71 -8.36
C VAL A 184 3.04 -19.28 -7.50
N GLN A 185 2.80 -18.71 -6.32
CA GLN A 185 1.77 -19.20 -5.41
C GLN A 185 0.36 -19.01 -5.98
N LEU A 186 0.04 -17.85 -6.56
CA LEU A 186 -1.25 -17.59 -7.19
C LEU A 186 -1.57 -18.58 -8.33
N ARG A 187 -0.55 -18.96 -9.13
CA ARG A 187 -0.72 -19.95 -10.19
C ARG A 187 -0.92 -21.35 -9.64
N ARG A 188 -0.15 -21.73 -8.62
CA ARG A 188 -0.18 -23.07 -8.05
C ARG A 188 -1.46 -23.33 -7.25
N ASP A 189 -1.83 -22.37 -6.38
CA ASP A 189 -2.83 -22.59 -5.32
C ASP A 189 -4.19 -21.95 -5.65
N HIS A 190 -4.23 -20.92 -6.52
CA HIS A 190 -5.45 -20.12 -6.75
C HIS A 190 -5.89 -20.04 -8.22
N GLY A 191 -5.34 -20.88 -9.10
CA GLY A 191 -5.80 -20.99 -10.50
C GLY A 191 -5.62 -19.73 -11.33
N PHE A 192 -4.60 -18.91 -11.04
CA PHE A 192 -4.25 -17.77 -11.87
C PHE A 192 -3.62 -18.18 -13.21
N PRO A 193 -3.70 -17.32 -14.25
CA PRO A 193 -3.19 -17.63 -15.58
C PRO A 193 -1.72 -18.04 -15.58
N ARG A 194 -1.37 -18.99 -16.48
CA ARG A 194 -0.01 -19.49 -16.65
C ARG A 194 0.95 -18.37 -17.11
N GLU A 195 2.24 -18.63 -17.03
CA GLU A 195 3.28 -17.72 -17.48
C GLU A 195 3.04 -17.22 -18.92
N GLY A 196 3.38 -15.95 -19.18
CA GLY A 196 3.13 -15.29 -20.47
C GLY A 196 1.73 -14.67 -20.62
N LYS A 197 0.75 -15.03 -19.78
CA LYS A 197 -0.60 -14.45 -19.83
C LYS A 197 -0.78 -13.37 -18.75
N ARG A 198 -1.62 -12.37 -19.02
CA ARG A 198 -1.99 -11.35 -18.02
C ARG A 198 -2.68 -12.00 -16.83
N MET A 199 -2.38 -11.52 -15.63
CA MET A 199 -3.00 -11.97 -14.39
C MET A 199 -4.23 -11.13 -13.99
N GLY A 200 -4.41 -9.97 -14.61
CA GLY A 200 -5.53 -9.06 -14.31
C GLY A 200 -5.41 -8.33 -12.97
N VAL A 201 -4.24 -8.35 -12.37
CA VAL A 201 -3.97 -7.70 -11.08
C VAL A 201 -2.95 -6.58 -11.30
N PRO A 202 -3.31 -5.30 -11.16
CA PRO A 202 -2.35 -4.21 -11.17
C PRO A 202 -1.39 -4.35 -9.99
N CYS A 203 -0.12 -4.05 -10.21
CA CYS A 203 0.88 -4.02 -9.15
C CYS A 203 1.80 -2.80 -9.28
N VAL A 204 2.22 -2.27 -8.15
CA VAL A 204 3.32 -1.30 -8.08
C VAL A 204 4.62 -2.04 -7.88
N PHE A 205 5.62 -1.78 -8.71
CA PHE A 205 6.96 -2.34 -8.55
C PHE A 205 8.00 -1.39 -9.14
N SER A 206 9.28 -1.68 -8.90
CA SER A 206 10.40 -1.01 -9.57
C SER A 206 11.25 -2.05 -10.31
N PRO A 207 11.61 -1.80 -11.57
CA PRO A 207 12.56 -2.65 -12.30
C PRO A 207 14.02 -2.46 -11.83
N GLU A 208 14.28 -1.56 -10.89
CA GLU A 208 15.59 -1.40 -10.29
C GLU A 208 16.02 -2.68 -9.56
N PRO A 209 17.22 -3.24 -9.85
CA PRO A 209 17.73 -4.36 -9.07
C PRO A 209 17.92 -3.97 -7.60
N PRO A 210 17.51 -4.82 -6.64
CA PRO A 210 17.72 -4.51 -5.23
C PRO A 210 19.19 -4.58 -4.84
N VAL A 211 19.60 -3.72 -3.90
CA VAL A 211 20.88 -3.82 -3.22
C VAL A 211 20.75 -4.54 -1.89
N TYR A 212 21.79 -5.25 -1.51
CA TYR A 212 21.83 -6.10 -0.33
C TYR A 212 22.89 -5.58 0.65
N PRO A 213 22.58 -5.47 1.96
CA PRO A 213 23.58 -5.14 2.98
C PRO A 213 24.53 -6.31 3.20
N LYS A 214 25.83 -6.02 3.40
CA LYS A 214 26.83 -6.97 3.84
C LYS A 214 27.10 -6.84 5.34
N THR A 215 27.73 -7.87 5.91
CA THR A 215 28.11 -7.88 7.33
C THR A 215 29.20 -6.86 7.68
N ASP A 216 29.99 -6.43 6.69
CA ASP A 216 31.04 -5.42 6.82
C ASP A 216 30.51 -3.95 6.76
N GLY A 217 29.20 -3.77 6.69
CA GLY A 217 28.54 -2.46 6.59
C GLY A 217 28.50 -1.89 5.17
N THR A 218 29.07 -2.58 4.18
CA THR A 218 28.95 -2.21 2.76
C THR A 218 27.70 -2.80 2.12
N VAL A 219 27.44 -2.48 0.86
CA VAL A 219 26.31 -3.02 0.09
C VAL A 219 26.79 -3.63 -1.22
N CYS A 220 26.05 -4.60 -1.73
CA CYS A 220 26.34 -5.26 -3.01
C CYS A 220 25.06 -5.42 -3.85
N ALA A 221 25.23 -5.69 -5.15
CA ALA A 221 24.14 -5.90 -6.09
C ALA A 221 23.67 -7.38 -6.15
N SER A 222 24.42 -8.29 -5.55
CA SER A 222 24.18 -9.73 -5.61
C SER A 222 23.84 -10.31 -4.24
N ARG A 223 22.70 -10.99 -4.15
CA ARG A 223 22.32 -11.71 -2.93
C ARG A 223 23.36 -12.77 -2.51
N ARG A 224 24.01 -13.39 -3.49
CA ARG A 224 25.03 -14.40 -3.25
C ARG A 224 26.27 -13.81 -2.57
N GLU A 225 26.64 -12.59 -2.92
CA GLU A 225 27.77 -11.86 -2.31
C GLU A 225 27.45 -11.33 -0.92
N ALA A 226 26.16 -11.13 -0.60
CA ALA A 226 25.73 -10.65 0.70
C ALA A 226 25.82 -11.71 1.81
N GLY A 227 26.03 -12.99 1.47
CA GLY A 227 26.12 -14.12 2.40
C GLY A 227 24.75 -14.63 2.87
N GLU A 228 24.75 -15.76 3.63
CA GLU A 228 23.53 -16.46 4.06
C GLU A 228 22.63 -15.62 5.01
N SER A 229 23.17 -14.61 5.66
CA SER A 229 22.41 -13.74 6.57
C SER A 229 21.31 -12.93 5.88
N SER A 230 21.28 -12.88 4.54
CA SER A 230 20.25 -12.19 3.73
C SER A 230 19.03 -13.08 3.43
N SER A 231 18.84 -14.19 4.14
CA SER A 231 17.79 -15.18 3.85
C SER A 231 16.36 -14.71 4.08
N SER A 232 16.11 -13.72 4.93
CA SER A 232 14.78 -13.19 5.14
C SER A 232 14.50 -12.03 4.18
N LEU A 233 13.46 -12.14 3.35
CA LEU A 233 12.90 -11.04 2.54
C LEU A 233 12.13 -10.03 3.41
N LYS A 234 12.07 -10.26 4.72
CA LYS A 234 11.40 -9.38 5.67
C LYS A 234 12.24 -8.15 5.95
N LEU A 235 11.60 -7.00 6.03
CA LEU A 235 12.15 -5.76 6.58
C LEU A 235 12.24 -5.89 8.12
N ASN A 236 13.02 -6.88 8.60
CA ASN A 236 13.24 -7.04 10.03
C ASN A 236 14.15 -5.92 10.54
N CYS A 237 13.88 -5.44 11.75
CA CYS A 237 14.59 -4.34 12.40
C CYS A 237 16.12 -4.56 12.51
N GLU A 238 16.61 -5.80 12.42
CA GLU A 238 18.01 -6.12 12.65
C GLU A 238 18.81 -6.53 11.40
N ARG A 239 18.19 -7.11 10.35
CA ARG A 239 18.92 -7.67 9.19
C ARG A 239 18.13 -7.65 7.87
N GLY A 240 17.18 -6.72 7.68
CA GLY A 240 16.38 -6.62 6.46
C GLY A 240 17.02 -5.73 5.38
N PHE A 241 16.34 -5.64 4.23
CA PHE A 241 16.68 -4.65 3.22
C PHE A 241 16.62 -3.23 3.79
N GLY A 242 17.56 -2.38 3.41
CA GLY A 242 17.43 -0.94 3.59
C GLY A 242 16.18 -0.42 2.88
N ALA A 243 15.60 0.65 3.40
CA ALA A 243 14.47 1.33 2.80
C ALA A 243 14.60 2.84 2.97
N THR A 244 13.96 3.60 2.10
CA THR A 244 13.94 5.07 2.16
C THR A 244 12.53 5.58 1.93
N THR A 245 12.19 6.70 2.56
CA THR A 245 10.88 7.34 2.44
C THR A 245 10.52 7.66 0.99
N PHE A 246 11.44 8.19 0.20
CA PHE A 246 11.16 8.58 -1.19
C PHE A 246 10.88 7.40 -2.12
N VAL A 247 11.34 6.18 -1.80
CA VAL A 247 10.97 4.96 -2.54
C VAL A 247 9.64 4.42 -2.04
N THR A 248 9.47 4.25 -0.72
CA THR A 248 8.20 3.74 -0.17
C THR A 248 7.05 4.70 -0.44
N GLY A 249 7.30 6.01 -0.37
CA GLY A 249 6.34 7.05 -0.74
C GLY A 249 5.95 6.99 -2.22
N ALA A 250 6.93 6.86 -3.14
CA ALA A 250 6.65 6.72 -4.57
C ALA A 250 5.75 5.50 -4.87
N PHE A 251 6.02 4.35 -4.22
CA PHE A 251 5.16 3.17 -4.32
C PHE A 251 3.75 3.45 -3.79
N GLY A 252 3.64 4.08 -2.62
CA GLY A 252 2.36 4.42 -2.01
C GLY A 252 1.55 5.39 -2.87
N PHE A 253 2.18 6.42 -3.41
CA PHE A 253 1.54 7.40 -4.28
C PHE A 253 1.13 6.78 -5.62
N ALA A 254 1.94 5.90 -6.21
CA ALA A 254 1.58 5.18 -7.42
C ALA A 254 0.36 4.26 -7.20
N ALA A 255 0.30 3.55 -6.06
CA ALA A 255 -0.86 2.74 -5.69
C ALA A 255 -2.12 3.61 -5.51
N ALA A 256 -2.02 4.70 -4.76
CA ALA A 256 -3.14 5.61 -4.56
C ALA A 256 -3.61 6.26 -5.86
N GLY A 257 -2.69 6.65 -6.74
CA GLY A 257 -3.00 7.21 -8.06
C GLY A 257 -3.81 6.24 -8.92
N GLU A 258 -3.46 4.95 -8.96
CA GLU A 258 -4.24 3.93 -9.67
C GLU A 258 -5.64 3.77 -9.07
N VAL A 259 -5.76 3.74 -7.74
CA VAL A 259 -7.05 3.66 -7.05
C VAL A 259 -7.93 4.87 -7.37
N VAL A 260 -7.38 6.07 -7.22
CA VAL A 260 -8.12 7.34 -7.48
C VAL A 260 -8.58 7.39 -8.93
N ARG A 261 -7.71 7.09 -9.89
CA ARG A 261 -8.03 7.08 -11.31
C ARG A 261 -9.18 6.11 -11.64
N ARG A 262 -9.17 4.92 -11.04
CA ARG A 262 -10.22 3.91 -11.24
C ARG A 262 -11.55 4.30 -10.62
N LEU A 263 -11.53 4.80 -9.39
CA LEU A 263 -12.74 5.20 -8.68
C LEU A 263 -13.37 6.48 -9.25
N ALA A 264 -12.56 7.40 -9.76
CA ALA A 264 -13.04 8.61 -10.43
C ALA A 264 -13.63 8.36 -11.83
N GLY A 265 -13.55 7.13 -12.35
CA GLY A 265 -14.17 6.75 -13.64
C GLY A 265 -13.27 6.93 -14.86
N GLU A 266 -11.96 7.17 -14.71
CA GLU A 266 -11.05 7.13 -15.85
C GLU A 266 -10.81 5.68 -16.31
N CYS A 267 -11.15 5.37 -17.55
CA CYS A 267 -10.73 4.13 -18.19
C CYS A 267 -9.20 4.10 -18.35
N SER A 268 -8.58 2.94 -18.11
CA SER A 268 -7.17 2.75 -18.48
C SER A 268 -7.01 2.98 -19.98
N ALA A 269 -6.11 3.86 -20.35
CA ALA A 269 -5.67 4.02 -21.73
C ALA A 269 -4.97 2.74 -22.24
#